data_788a5fd6f49b22ae8e9ab3a8ebb4612c
#
_entry.id   788a5fd6f49b22ae8e9ab3a8ebb4612c
#
_cell.length_a   1.000
_cell.length_b   1.000
_cell.length_c   1.000
_cell.angle_alpha   90.00
_cell.angle_beta   90.00
_cell.angle_gamma   90.00
#
_symmetry.space_group_name_H-M   'P 1'
#
loop_
_entity.id
_entity.type
_entity.pdbx_description
1 polymer ?
#
loop_
_entity_poly.entity_id
_entity_poly.type
_entity_poly.pdbx_seq_one_letter_code
_entity_poly.pdbx_strand_id
1 'polypeptide(L)'
;MKINPNQITDFLTKENSNSFFLIFGNNFGLINKSFKKIIDILEIDKLNPFSTIYINHNQLLDDQRILLDEINTYPVFNEFKNILIDIRDASDLKRLYKIFLEITDLNITNHRIIITAYHLKSNDPIVKLFNNLETCISIACYEEQQNLINSRLKTYLRDKNIELAPNEYENLLTKFSKNSEINENIYEKLRLLGLT
;
A
#
# COMPACT_ATOMS: atom_id res chain seq x y z
N MET A 1 -1.68 -10.61 7.65
CA MET A 1 -1.35 -9.65 8.74
C MET A 1 -1.53 -8.21 8.27
N LYS A 2 -2.05 -7.28 9.13
CA LYS A 2 -2.24 -5.87 8.77
C LYS A 2 -1.14 -5.00 9.38
N ILE A 3 -0.49 -4.17 8.56
CA ILE A 3 0.57 -3.24 8.98
C ILE A 3 0.28 -1.81 8.51
N ASN A 4 0.96 -0.84 9.12
CA ASN A 4 0.94 0.55 8.66
C ASN A 4 2.02 0.79 7.59
N PRO A 5 1.86 1.77 6.68
CA PRO A 5 2.83 2.08 5.63
C PRO A 5 4.26 2.32 6.14
N ASN A 6 4.41 2.88 7.34
CA ASN A 6 5.74 3.14 7.94
C ASN A 6 6.47 1.87 8.39
N GLN A 7 5.74 0.77 8.60
CA GLN A 7 6.29 -0.52 9.07
C GLN A 7 6.77 -1.42 7.93
N ILE A 8 6.56 -1.04 6.66
CA ILE A 8 6.89 -1.87 5.49
C ILE A 8 8.35 -2.32 5.52
N THR A 9 9.29 -1.42 5.77
CA THR A 9 10.73 -1.73 5.76
C THR A 9 11.09 -2.74 6.84
N ASP A 10 10.61 -2.52 8.07
CA ASP A 10 10.94 -3.38 9.21
C ASP A 10 10.35 -4.78 9.01
N PHE A 11 9.15 -4.84 8.43
CA PHE A 11 8.45 -6.09 8.22
C PHE A 11 9.09 -6.92 7.08
N LEU A 12 9.37 -6.31 5.94
CA LEU A 12 9.95 -7.02 4.80
C LEU A 12 11.41 -7.43 5.01
N THR A 13 12.15 -6.76 5.88
CA THR A 13 13.51 -7.21 6.25
C THR A 13 13.51 -8.41 7.19
N LYS A 14 12.42 -8.66 7.89
CA LYS A 14 12.32 -9.74 8.89
C LYS A 14 11.70 -11.03 8.34
N GLU A 15 10.76 -10.92 7.40
CA GLU A 15 10.00 -12.05 6.87
C GLU A 15 9.83 -11.96 5.36
N ASN A 16 10.52 -12.82 4.61
CA ASN A 16 10.43 -12.88 3.13
C ASN A 16 9.44 -13.93 2.61
N SER A 17 8.65 -14.57 3.47
CA SER A 17 7.78 -15.71 3.12
C SER A 17 6.38 -15.32 2.62
N ASN A 18 6.07 -14.02 2.55
CA ASN A 18 4.74 -13.59 2.14
C ASN A 18 4.58 -13.63 0.62
N SER A 19 3.51 -14.31 0.18
CA SER A 19 3.14 -14.40 -1.24
C SER A 19 2.18 -13.30 -1.68
N PHE A 20 1.42 -12.71 -0.73
CA PHE A 20 0.43 -11.69 -1.03
C PHE A 20 0.70 -10.36 -0.32
N PHE A 21 0.54 -9.28 -1.06
CA PHE A 21 0.62 -7.90 -0.56
C PHE A 21 -0.61 -7.14 -1.03
N LEU A 22 -1.48 -6.73 -0.10
CA LEU A 22 -2.65 -5.92 -0.41
C LEU A 22 -2.44 -4.49 0.09
N ILE A 23 -2.30 -3.53 -0.81
CA ILE A 23 -2.18 -2.10 -0.52
C ILE A 23 -3.49 -1.44 -0.87
N PHE A 24 -4.22 -0.92 0.10
CA PHE A 24 -5.58 -0.46 -0.11
C PHE A 24 -5.94 0.80 0.69
N GLY A 25 -6.95 1.53 0.23
CA GLY A 25 -7.45 2.71 0.92
C GLY A 25 -7.91 3.83 -0.03
N ASN A 26 -8.02 5.04 0.50
CA ASN A 26 -8.44 6.23 -0.25
C ASN A 26 -7.33 7.28 -0.40
N ASN A 27 -6.15 7.04 0.16
CA ASN A 27 -4.99 7.92 -0.03
C ASN A 27 -4.10 7.39 -1.15
N PHE A 28 -4.33 7.89 -2.37
CA PHE A 28 -3.64 7.44 -3.58
C PHE A 28 -2.13 7.66 -3.54
N GLY A 29 -1.69 8.80 -3.00
CA GLY A 29 -0.26 9.08 -2.82
C GLY A 29 0.42 8.05 -1.92
N LEU A 30 -0.23 7.72 -0.80
CA LEU A 30 0.29 6.73 0.14
C LEU A 30 0.26 5.31 -0.42
N ILE A 31 -0.76 4.94 -1.21
CA ILE A 31 -0.81 3.65 -1.93
C ILE A 31 0.40 3.54 -2.87
N ASN A 32 0.62 4.55 -3.72
CA ASN A 32 1.71 4.57 -4.69
C ASN A 32 3.09 4.54 -4.00
N LYS A 33 3.27 5.29 -2.92
CA LYS A 33 4.51 5.30 -2.12
C LYS A 33 4.77 3.93 -1.50
N SER A 34 3.74 3.31 -0.91
CA SER A 34 3.84 1.97 -0.31
C SER A 34 4.16 0.91 -1.37
N PHE A 35 3.50 0.96 -2.51
CA PHE A 35 3.77 0.08 -3.64
C PHE A 35 5.22 0.21 -4.12
N LYS A 36 5.69 1.44 -4.38
CA LYS A 36 7.07 1.68 -4.80
C LYS A 36 8.06 1.13 -3.77
N LYS A 37 7.82 1.38 -2.48
CA LYS A 37 8.68 0.91 -1.39
C LYS A 37 8.77 -0.63 -1.36
N ILE A 38 7.67 -1.34 -1.59
CA ILE A 38 7.66 -2.81 -1.66
C ILE A 38 8.46 -3.29 -2.88
N ILE A 39 8.24 -2.68 -4.06
CA ILE A 39 8.98 -2.98 -5.29
C ILE A 39 10.49 -2.82 -5.08
N ASP A 40 10.90 -1.72 -4.45
CA ASP A 40 12.31 -1.41 -4.20
C ASP A 40 12.94 -2.40 -3.20
N ILE A 41 12.24 -2.74 -2.09
CA ILE A 41 12.75 -3.68 -1.07
C ILE A 41 12.84 -5.11 -1.59
N LEU A 42 11.85 -5.53 -2.39
CA LEU A 42 11.83 -6.87 -2.98
C LEU A 42 12.66 -6.98 -4.27
N GLU A 43 13.31 -5.88 -4.68
CA GLU A 43 14.16 -5.80 -5.89
C GLU A 43 13.44 -6.27 -7.16
N ILE A 44 12.16 -5.89 -7.31
CA ILE A 44 11.33 -6.31 -8.43
C ILE A 44 11.68 -5.50 -9.68
N ASP A 45 12.23 -6.18 -10.69
CA ASP A 45 12.44 -5.59 -12.01
C ASP A 45 11.12 -5.53 -12.79
N LYS A 46 10.55 -4.34 -12.84
CA LYS A 46 9.28 -4.06 -13.52
C LYS A 46 9.36 -4.12 -15.05
N LEU A 47 10.55 -4.06 -15.61
CA LEU A 47 10.77 -4.07 -17.05
C LEU A 47 11.04 -5.48 -17.59
N ASN A 48 11.28 -6.45 -16.74
CA ASN A 48 11.54 -7.82 -17.13
C ASN A 48 10.22 -8.60 -17.30
N PRO A 49 9.76 -8.86 -18.53
CA PRO A 49 8.47 -9.53 -18.77
C PRO A 49 8.49 -11.03 -18.40
N PHE A 50 9.68 -11.61 -18.17
CA PHE A 50 9.81 -13.01 -17.76
C PHE A 50 9.62 -13.21 -16.26
N SER A 51 9.82 -12.16 -15.47
CA SER A 51 9.69 -12.20 -14.01
C SER A 51 8.57 -11.35 -13.47
N THR A 52 8.03 -10.41 -14.23
CA THR A 52 7.02 -9.44 -13.75
C THR A 52 5.91 -9.26 -14.77
N ILE A 53 4.69 -9.45 -14.31
CA ILE A 53 3.48 -9.26 -15.10
C ILE A 53 2.58 -8.21 -14.45
N TYR A 54 1.94 -7.39 -15.29
CA TYR A 54 0.95 -6.39 -14.88
C TYR A 54 -0.44 -6.84 -15.32
N ILE A 55 -1.38 -6.88 -14.39
CA ILE A 55 -2.77 -7.18 -14.64
C ILE A 55 -3.61 -6.02 -14.10
N ASN A 56 -4.35 -5.35 -14.95
CA ASN A 56 -5.27 -4.30 -14.55
C ASN A 56 -6.67 -4.84 -14.25
N HIS A 57 -7.50 -4.01 -13.64
CA HIS A 57 -8.87 -4.31 -13.26
C HIS A 57 -9.71 -4.89 -14.42
N ASN A 58 -9.65 -4.29 -15.61
CA ASN A 58 -10.45 -4.72 -16.76
C ASN A 58 -9.99 -6.09 -17.26
N GLN A 59 -8.70 -6.34 -17.34
CA GLN A 59 -8.15 -7.65 -17.72
C GLN A 59 -8.64 -8.77 -16.78
N LEU A 60 -8.68 -8.51 -15.46
CA LEU A 60 -9.22 -9.48 -14.49
C LEU A 60 -10.72 -9.75 -14.69
N LEU A 61 -11.49 -8.74 -15.08
CA LEU A 61 -12.92 -8.90 -15.32
C LEU A 61 -13.23 -9.53 -16.68
N ASP A 62 -12.43 -9.24 -17.69
CA ASP A 62 -12.59 -9.78 -19.04
C ASP A 62 -12.19 -11.25 -19.11
N ASP A 63 -11.07 -11.60 -18.44
CA ASP A 63 -10.59 -12.98 -18.35
C ASP A 63 -10.29 -13.37 -16.89
N GLN A 64 -11.23 -14.06 -16.27
CA GLN A 64 -11.12 -14.50 -14.88
C GLN A 64 -10.02 -15.55 -14.65
N ARG A 65 -9.55 -16.21 -15.71
CA ARG A 65 -8.51 -17.24 -15.64
C ARG A 65 -7.10 -16.67 -15.73
N ILE A 66 -6.95 -15.44 -16.23
CA ILE A 66 -5.62 -14.83 -16.43
C ILE A 66 -4.72 -14.94 -15.20
N LEU A 67 -5.28 -14.72 -14.01
CA LEU A 67 -4.53 -14.78 -12.77
C LEU A 67 -4.14 -16.22 -12.37
N LEU A 68 -5.04 -17.17 -12.58
CA LEU A 68 -4.77 -18.59 -12.33
C LEU A 68 -3.72 -19.14 -13.30
N ASP A 69 -3.81 -18.78 -14.58
CA ASP A 69 -2.86 -19.19 -15.61
C ASP A 69 -1.47 -18.65 -15.30
N GLU A 70 -1.38 -17.40 -14.84
CA GLU A 70 -0.10 -16.80 -14.44
C GLU A 70 0.50 -17.44 -13.18
N ILE A 71 -0.33 -17.80 -12.19
CA ILE A 71 0.12 -18.49 -10.98
C ILE A 71 0.58 -19.93 -11.30
N ASN A 72 -0.03 -20.59 -12.28
CA ASN A 72 0.37 -21.92 -12.72
C ASN A 72 1.63 -21.95 -13.59
N THR A 73 2.14 -20.79 -13.97
CA THR A 73 3.36 -20.69 -14.80
C THR A 73 4.58 -20.51 -13.90
N TYR A 74 5.52 -21.44 -13.97
CA TYR A 74 6.76 -21.37 -13.18
C TYR A 74 7.69 -20.26 -13.68
N PRO A 75 8.39 -19.53 -12.77
CA PRO A 75 9.43 -18.59 -13.16
C PRO A 75 10.60 -19.32 -13.85
N VAL A 76 11.05 -18.80 -15.00
CA VAL A 76 12.05 -19.49 -15.83
C VAL A 76 13.49 -19.17 -15.40
N PHE A 77 13.73 -17.93 -14.93
CA PHE A 77 15.10 -17.44 -14.63
C PHE A 77 15.24 -16.84 -13.23
N ASN A 78 14.17 -16.64 -12.49
CA ASN A 78 14.17 -16.01 -11.17
C ASN A 78 13.54 -16.93 -10.12
N GLU A 79 13.87 -16.71 -8.85
CA GLU A 79 13.22 -17.43 -7.74
C GLU A 79 11.73 -17.15 -7.63
N PHE A 80 11.32 -15.92 -7.98
CA PHE A 80 9.93 -15.48 -7.88
C PHE A 80 9.43 -14.89 -9.20
N LYS A 81 8.16 -15.17 -9.50
CA LYS A 81 7.37 -14.46 -10.48
C LYS A 81 6.51 -13.44 -9.77
N ASN A 82 6.58 -12.17 -10.19
CA ASN A 82 5.86 -11.07 -9.58
C ASN A 82 4.62 -10.75 -10.41
N ILE A 83 3.45 -10.80 -9.79
CA ILE A 83 2.18 -10.44 -10.41
C ILE A 83 1.68 -9.15 -9.76
N LEU A 84 1.71 -8.08 -10.52
CA LEU A 84 1.32 -6.74 -10.09
C LEU A 84 -0.11 -6.46 -10.56
N ILE A 85 -1.04 -6.29 -9.62
CA ILE A 85 -2.46 -6.12 -9.89
C ILE A 85 -2.88 -4.72 -9.50
N ASP A 86 -3.51 -4.00 -10.44
CA ASP A 86 -4.00 -2.64 -10.21
C ASP A 86 -5.54 -2.57 -10.29
N ILE A 87 -6.19 -2.42 -9.13
CA ILE A 87 -7.63 -2.27 -8.99
C ILE A 87 -7.95 -0.79 -8.72
N ARG A 88 -8.07 -0.02 -9.77
CA ARG A 88 -8.37 1.43 -9.67
C ARG A 88 -9.83 1.74 -9.45
N ASP A 89 -10.69 0.87 -9.91
CA ASP A 89 -12.13 1.05 -9.82
C ASP A 89 -12.73 -0.06 -8.94
N ALA A 90 -13.56 0.35 -7.99
CA ALA A 90 -14.29 -0.57 -7.12
C ALA A 90 -15.57 -1.13 -7.76
N SER A 91 -15.73 -1.01 -9.08
CA SER A 91 -16.80 -1.69 -9.79
C SER A 91 -16.63 -3.21 -9.71
N ASP A 92 -17.72 -3.93 -9.65
CA ASP A 92 -17.74 -5.40 -9.64
C ASP A 92 -16.94 -6.11 -8.54
N LEU A 93 -16.87 -5.53 -7.33
CA LEU A 93 -16.19 -6.14 -6.17
C LEU A 93 -16.60 -7.59 -5.91
N LYS A 94 -17.84 -7.98 -6.26
CA LYS A 94 -18.31 -9.36 -6.11
C LYS A 94 -17.60 -10.33 -7.07
N ARG A 95 -17.31 -9.90 -8.29
CA ARG A 95 -16.57 -10.73 -9.28
C ARG A 95 -15.11 -10.81 -8.88
N LEU A 96 -14.50 -9.68 -8.53
CA LEU A 96 -13.12 -9.64 -8.03
C LEU A 96 -12.94 -10.50 -6.78
N TYR A 97 -13.88 -10.47 -5.85
CA TYR A 97 -13.86 -11.32 -4.67
C TYR A 97 -13.81 -12.82 -5.03
N LYS A 98 -14.62 -13.26 -6.01
CA LYS A 98 -14.59 -14.65 -6.45
C LYS A 98 -13.26 -15.05 -7.06
N ILE A 99 -12.69 -14.18 -7.93
CA ILE A 99 -11.38 -14.40 -8.54
C ILE A 99 -10.29 -14.55 -7.46
N PHE A 100 -10.28 -13.64 -6.48
CA PHE A 100 -9.32 -13.72 -5.40
C PHE A 100 -9.53 -14.90 -4.46
N LEU A 101 -10.77 -15.30 -4.21
CA LEU A 101 -11.08 -16.48 -3.39
C LEU A 101 -10.46 -17.74 -3.99
N GLU A 102 -10.53 -17.92 -5.32
CA GLU A 102 -9.97 -19.08 -6.02
C GLU A 102 -8.44 -19.21 -5.82
N ILE A 103 -7.71 -18.08 -5.73
CA ILE A 103 -6.25 -18.11 -5.59
C ILE A 103 -5.78 -18.18 -4.12
N THR A 104 -6.62 -17.81 -3.16
CA THR A 104 -6.23 -17.81 -1.74
C THR A 104 -6.10 -19.21 -1.15
N ASP A 105 -6.74 -20.20 -1.77
CA ASP A 105 -6.65 -21.60 -1.37
C ASP A 105 -5.44 -22.32 -2.01
N LEU A 106 -4.72 -21.64 -2.90
CA LEU A 106 -3.54 -22.21 -3.56
C LEU A 106 -2.30 -22.08 -2.69
N ASN A 107 -1.48 -23.14 -2.67
CA ASN A 107 -0.17 -23.06 -2.03
C ASN A 107 0.83 -22.35 -2.96
N ILE A 108 0.94 -21.04 -2.82
CA ILE A 108 1.77 -20.19 -3.66
C ILE A 108 3.14 -19.99 -2.99
N THR A 109 4.17 -20.63 -3.54
CA THR A 109 5.54 -20.59 -2.99
C THR A 109 6.48 -19.71 -3.81
N ASN A 110 6.33 -19.70 -5.14
CA ASN A 110 7.27 -19.07 -6.07
C ASN A 110 6.70 -17.82 -6.76
N HIS A 111 5.63 -17.24 -6.20
CA HIS A 111 5.00 -16.04 -6.73
C HIS A 111 4.85 -14.99 -5.64
N ARG A 112 4.98 -13.74 -6.05
CA ARG A 112 4.63 -12.57 -5.23
C ARG A 112 3.50 -11.83 -5.94
N ILE A 113 2.37 -11.74 -5.28
CA ILE A 113 1.16 -11.08 -5.80
C ILE A 113 0.96 -9.77 -5.06
N ILE A 114 1.17 -8.65 -5.75
CA ILE A 114 1.09 -7.31 -5.17
C ILE A 114 -0.14 -6.61 -5.76
N ILE A 115 -1.11 -6.34 -4.91
CA ILE A 115 -2.39 -5.76 -5.28
C ILE A 115 -2.48 -4.34 -4.77
N THR A 116 -2.65 -3.38 -5.66
CA THR A 116 -3.06 -2.02 -5.31
C THR A 116 -4.56 -1.87 -5.52
N ALA A 117 -5.28 -1.49 -4.47
CA ALA A 117 -6.73 -1.40 -4.50
C ALA A 117 -7.21 -0.05 -3.95
N TYR A 118 -7.68 0.79 -4.85
CA TYR A 118 -8.17 2.12 -4.52
C TYR A 118 -9.62 2.05 -4.05
N HIS A 119 -10.01 2.94 -3.13
CA HIS A 119 -11.35 3.06 -2.57
C HIS A 119 -11.84 1.90 -1.69
N LEU A 120 -11.06 0.84 -1.48
CA LEU A 120 -11.45 -0.23 -0.56
C LEU A 120 -11.38 0.23 0.91
N LYS A 121 -12.35 -0.26 1.67
CA LYS A 121 -12.47 -0.04 3.11
C LYS A 121 -12.07 -1.29 3.88
N SER A 122 -11.68 -1.14 5.13
CA SER A 122 -11.28 -2.28 6.00
C SER A 122 -12.35 -3.36 6.16
N ASN A 123 -13.61 -3.03 5.96
CA ASN A 123 -14.74 -3.98 6.07
C ASN A 123 -15.11 -4.65 4.75
N ASP A 124 -14.49 -4.27 3.64
CA ASP A 124 -14.82 -4.87 2.36
C ASP A 124 -14.43 -6.36 2.32
N PRO A 125 -15.22 -7.20 1.64
CA PRO A 125 -14.99 -8.65 1.61
C PRO A 125 -13.58 -9.02 1.12
N ILE A 126 -13.06 -8.32 0.11
CA ILE A 126 -11.70 -8.55 -0.42
C ILE A 126 -10.65 -8.30 0.67
N VAL A 127 -10.77 -7.19 1.42
CA VAL A 127 -9.82 -6.86 2.48
C VAL A 127 -9.89 -7.89 3.61
N LYS A 128 -11.10 -8.35 3.98
CA LYS A 128 -11.27 -9.40 4.99
C LYS A 128 -10.68 -10.73 4.52
N LEU A 129 -10.86 -11.09 3.25
CA LEU A 129 -10.30 -12.29 2.65
C LEU A 129 -8.78 -12.32 2.85
N PHE A 130 -8.08 -11.29 2.39
CA PHE A 130 -6.63 -11.20 2.48
C PHE A 130 -6.12 -11.05 3.93
N ASN A 131 -6.85 -10.36 4.81
CA ASN A 131 -6.46 -10.25 6.21
C ASN A 131 -6.48 -11.58 6.97
N ASN A 132 -7.26 -12.55 6.50
CA ASN A 132 -7.35 -13.90 7.10
C ASN A 132 -6.23 -14.83 6.61
N LEU A 133 -5.44 -14.43 5.60
CA LEU A 133 -4.33 -15.23 5.11
C LEU A 133 -3.07 -14.94 5.94
N GLU A 134 -2.42 -15.99 6.42
CA GLU A 134 -1.13 -15.89 7.12
C GLU A 134 -0.02 -15.40 6.18
N THR A 135 -0.10 -15.77 4.90
CA THR A 135 0.86 -15.40 3.85
C THR A 135 0.61 -14.00 3.25
N CYS A 136 -0.35 -13.23 3.79
CA CYS A 136 -0.68 -11.91 3.29
C CYS A 136 -0.26 -10.79 4.25
N ILE A 137 0.34 -9.76 3.66
CA ILE A 137 0.55 -8.45 4.29
C ILE A 137 -0.46 -7.46 3.70
N SER A 138 -1.33 -6.93 4.56
CA SER A 138 -2.29 -5.88 4.19
C SER A 138 -1.85 -4.53 4.72
N ILE A 139 -1.76 -3.55 3.83
CA ILE A 139 -1.28 -2.19 4.12
C ILE A 139 -2.42 -1.21 3.89
N ALA A 140 -2.91 -0.61 4.98
CA ALA A 140 -4.02 0.32 4.92
C ALA A 140 -3.53 1.76 4.71
N CYS A 141 -3.88 2.35 3.57
CA CYS A 141 -3.49 3.69 3.13
C CYS A 141 -4.70 4.62 3.12
N TYR A 142 -5.02 5.19 4.27
CA TYR A 142 -6.12 6.14 4.41
C TYR A 142 -5.65 7.57 4.52
N GLU A 143 -6.51 8.50 4.10
CA GLU A 143 -6.30 9.92 4.37
C GLU A 143 -6.25 10.19 5.89
N GLU A 144 -5.37 11.08 6.30
CA GLU A 144 -5.31 11.51 7.70
C GLU A 144 -6.53 12.35 8.05
N GLN A 145 -7.10 12.09 9.21
CA GLN A 145 -8.18 12.93 9.76
C GLN A 145 -7.62 14.26 10.24
N GLN A 146 -8.34 15.36 10.02
CA GLN A 146 -7.90 16.70 10.41
C GLN A 146 -7.55 16.81 11.90
N ASN A 147 -8.29 16.10 12.75
CA ASN A 147 -8.01 16.07 14.19
C ASN A 147 -6.67 15.41 14.52
N LEU A 148 -6.29 14.37 13.79
CA LEU A 148 -4.99 13.70 13.94
C LEU A 148 -3.85 14.58 13.44
N ILE A 149 -4.03 15.27 12.31
CA ILE A 149 -3.06 16.25 11.79
C ILE A 149 -2.81 17.32 12.83
N ASN A 150 -3.86 17.90 13.36
CA ASN A 150 -3.78 18.94 14.39
C ASN A 150 -3.07 18.44 15.66
N SER A 151 -3.42 17.26 16.13
CA SER A 151 -2.79 16.63 17.30
C SER A 151 -1.29 16.36 17.08
N ARG A 152 -0.91 15.82 15.91
CA ARG A 152 0.50 15.59 15.56
C ARG A 152 1.30 16.88 15.46
N LEU A 153 0.72 17.92 14.85
CA LEU A 153 1.38 19.23 14.76
C LEU A 153 1.63 19.83 16.14
N LYS A 154 0.64 19.80 17.02
CA LYS A 154 0.81 20.27 18.42
C LYS A 154 1.90 19.51 19.15
N THR A 155 1.93 18.19 19.02
CA THR A 155 2.97 17.36 19.63
C THR A 155 4.35 17.70 19.09
N TYR A 156 4.49 17.82 17.77
CA TYR A 156 5.74 18.19 17.12
C TYR A 156 6.28 19.53 17.63
N LEU A 157 5.44 20.56 17.63
CA LEU A 157 5.84 21.91 18.10
C LEU A 157 6.28 21.89 19.57
N ARG A 158 5.52 21.18 20.42
CA ARG A 158 5.87 21.03 21.84
C ARG A 158 7.22 20.30 22.03
N ASP A 159 7.42 19.20 21.34
CA ASP A 159 8.64 18.36 21.48
C ASP A 159 9.89 19.11 20.98
N LYS A 160 9.69 20.10 20.10
CA LYS A 160 10.74 20.97 19.58
C LYS A 160 10.85 22.32 20.32
N ASN A 161 10.04 22.52 21.36
CA ASN A 161 9.96 23.79 22.11
C ASN A 161 9.70 25.02 21.21
N ILE A 162 8.88 24.82 20.15
CA ILE A 162 8.50 25.89 19.22
C ILE A 162 7.18 26.50 19.69
N GLU A 163 7.21 27.78 20.04
CA GLU A 163 6.04 28.56 20.36
C GLU A 163 5.64 29.40 19.15
N LEU A 164 4.38 29.25 18.71
CA LEU A 164 3.78 30.02 17.63
C LEU A 164 2.63 30.87 18.16
N ALA A 165 2.49 32.07 17.63
CA ALA A 165 1.30 32.85 17.85
C ALA A 165 0.07 32.14 17.25
N PRO A 166 -1.16 32.35 17.79
CA PRO A 166 -2.35 31.67 17.30
C PRO A 166 -2.58 31.79 15.79
N ASN A 167 -2.34 32.96 15.22
CA ASN A 167 -2.44 33.22 13.79
C ASN A 167 -1.38 32.49 12.96
N GLU A 168 -0.18 32.34 13.48
CA GLU A 168 0.91 31.58 12.82
C GLU A 168 0.61 30.09 12.85
N TYR A 169 0.10 29.59 13.98
CA TYR A 169 -0.33 28.20 14.09
C TYR A 169 -1.44 27.86 13.07
N GLU A 170 -2.47 28.68 12.98
CA GLU A 170 -3.55 28.48 12.00
C GLU A 170 -3.02 28.55 10.56
N ASN A 171 -2.16 29.52 10.23
CA ASN A 171 -1.53 29.61 8.93
C ASN A 171 -0.67 28.37 8.60
N LEU A 172 0.05 27.86 9.58
CA LEU A 172 0.83 26.62 9.40
C LEU A 172 -0.11 25.42 9.19
N LEU A 173 -1.18 25.30 9.99
CA LEU A 173 -2.14 24.21 9.89
C LEU A 173 -2.84 24.17 8.53
N THR A 174 -3.10 25.32 7.87
CA THR A 174 -3.66 25.36 6.52
C THR A 174 -2.75 24.76 5.43
N LYS A 175 -1.45 24.61 5.69
CA LYS A 175 -0.51 23.99 4.75
C LYS A 175 -0.61 22.47 4.80
N PHE A 176 -1.09 21.91 5.90
CA PHE A 176 -1.31 20.48 6.03
C PHE A 176 -2.56 20.05 5.27
N SER A 177 -2.51 18.86 4.72
CA SER A 177 -3.60 18.27 3.95
C SER A 177 -3.95 16.87 4.46
N LYS A 178 -4.99 16.29 3.92
CA LYS A 178 -5.31 14.87 4.21
C LYS A 178 -4.30 13.89 3.61
N ASN A 179 -3.39 14.37 2.78
CA ASN A 179 -2.32 13.57 2.20
C ASN A 179 -1.10 13.55 3.15
N SER A 180 -0.82 12.40 3.73
CA SER A 180 0.28 12.22 4.68
C SER A 180 1.66 12.50 4.07
N GLU A 181 1.85 12.29 2.78
CA GLU A 181 3.11 12.59 2.09
C GLU A 181 3.40 14.09 2.05
N ILE A 182 2.37 14.90 1.77
CA ILE A 182 2.48 16.36 1.82
C ILE A 182 2.83 16.79 3.24
N ASN A 183 2.19 16.21 4.24
CA ASN A 183 2.40 16.52 5.64
C ASN A 183 3.83 16.17 6.09
N GLU A 184 4.36 15.02 5.69
CA GLU A 184 5.75 14.64 5.98
C GLU A 184 6.75 15.61 5.35
N ASN A 185 6.53 16.04 4.10
CA ASN A 185 7.37 17.04 3.45
C ASN A 185 7.34 18.39 4.18
N ILE A 186 6.20 18.75 4.79
CA ILE A 186 6.11 19.98 5.60
C ILE A 186 6.95 19.82 6.89
N TYR A 187 6.83 18.70 7.60
CA TYR A 187 7.66 18.44 8.79
C TYR A 187 9.16 18.43 8.44
N GLU A 188 9.54 17.88 7.31
CA GLU A 188 10.94 17.90 6.87
C GLU A 188 11.44 19.32 6.58
N LYS A 189 10.63 20.16 5.92
CA LYS A 189 10.94 21.56 5.72
C LYS A 189 11.05 22.33 7.03
N LEU A 190 10.16 22.09 7.99
CA LEU A 190 10.26 22.71 9.32
C LEU A 190 11.57 22.33 10.02
N ARG A 191 12.00 21.08 9.90
CA ARG A 191 13.28 20.61 10.42
C ARG A 191 14.47 21.31 9.76
N LEU A 192 14.46 21.46 8.43
CA LEU A 192 15.53 22.09 7.68
C LEU A 192 15.65 23.60 7.92
N LEU A 193 14.54 24.26 8.25
CA LEU A 193 14.53 25.69 8.60
C LEU A 193 15.12 26.00 9.98
N GLY A 194 15.65 24.99 10.67
CA GLY A 194 16.30 25.19 11.98
C GLY A 194 15.30 25.45 13.11
N LEU A 195 14.03 25.18 12.89
CA LEU A 195 13.01 25.13 13.95
C LEU A 195 13.14 23.80 14.71
N THR A 196 14.37 23.50 15.12
CA THR A 196 14.76 22.29 15.89
C THR A 196 15.07 22.67 17.32
#